data_fefe8559582f26d59ec5b958f25d62e9
#
_entry.id   fefe8559582f26d59ec5b958f25d62e9
#
_cell.length_a   1.000
_cell.length_b   1.000
_cell.length_c   1.000
_cell.angle_alpha   90.00
_cell.angle_beta   90.00
_cell.angle_gamma   90.00
#
_symmetry.space_group_name_H-M   'P 1'
#
loop_
_entity.id
_entity.type
_entity.pdbx_description
1 polymer ?
#
loop_
_entity_poly.entity_id
_entity_poly.type
_entity_poly.pdbx_seq_one_letter_code
_entity_poly.pdbx_strand_id
1 'polypeptide(L)'
;GSTPYSRMGDGRAVLRSVIREYLAGHALNALGVPSSNSVGFTTSEQGVQREKLELGAMMLRTSDCHIRLGHFEWINQYQPELLKEFTQKCIEWHYPECLEAENPILAFATKVIQNTAVMIAKWQLVGFAHGVMNTDNLNITGSTLDFGPYGFMERFRPNWINNHSDYNARYTYQNQPSIGHWNLWNWLNNLIPLAPI
;
A
#
# COMPACT_ATOMS: atom_id res chain seq x y z
N GLY A 1 3.66 -14.69 14.39
CA GLY A 1 2.55 -14.95 15.30
C GLY A 1 1.52 -13.83 15.25
N SER A 2 0.38 -14.02 15.86
CA SER A 2 -0.67 -13.01 15.93
C SER A 2 -0.25 -11.79 16.74
N THR A 3 -0.76 -10.64 16.34
CA THR A 3 -0.63 -9.35 17.02
C THR A 3 -2.03 -8.76 17.23
N PRO A 4 -2.20 -7.69 18.01
CA PRO A 4 -3.48 -6.99 18.12
C PRO A 4 -4.07 -6.56 16.75
N TYR A 5 -3.22 -6.43 15.73
CA TYR A 5 -3.61 -6.00 14.38
C TYR A 5 -3.84 -7.16 13.39
N SER A 6 -3.65 -8.41 13.82
CA SER A 6 -3.78 -9.58 12.93
C SER A 6 -5.23 -9.91 12.52
N ARG A 7 -6.22 -9.21 13.08
CA ARG A 7 -7.65 -9.45 12.87
C ARG A 7 -7.98 -10.92 13.17
N MET A 8 -8.54 -11.65 12.19
CA MET A 8 -8.83 -13.09 12.28
C MET A 8 -7.66 -13.98 11.83
N GLY A 9 -6.52 -13.40 11.44
CA GLY A 9 -5.36 -14.12 10.92
C GLY A 9 -4.45 -14.65 12.02
N ASP A 10 -3.71 -15.71 11.70
CA ASP A 10 -2.69 -16.32 12.57
C ASP A 10 -1.37 -15.54 12.64
N GLY A 11 -1.24 -14.47 11.86
CA GLY A 11 -0.04 -13.64 11.78
C GLY A 11 1.17 -14.39 11.20
N ARG A 12 0.94 -15.38 10.32
CA ARG A 12 1.97 -16.18 9.70
C ARG A 12 1.91 -16.04 8.18
N ALA A 13 3.07 -16.01 7.54
CA ALA A 13 3.20 -16.03 6.09
C ALA A 13 3.60 -17.44 5.63
N VAL A 14 3.16 -17.82 4.44
CA VAL A 14 3.55 -19.06 3.77
C VAL A 14 4.57 -18.78 2.69
N LEU A 15 5.41 -19.77 2.40
CA LEU A 15 6.55 -19.62 1.50
C LEU A 15 6.14 -19.10 0.10
N ARG A 16 5.06 -19.62 -0.49
CA ARG A 16 4.60 -19.16 -1.81
C ARG A 16 4.25 -17.67 -1.83
N SER A 17 3.62 -17.16 -0.76
CA SER A 17 3.27 -15.74 -0.65
C SER A 17 4.50 -14.86 -0.49
N VAL A 18 5.46 -15.33 0.32
CA VAL A 18 6.75 -14.65 0.52
C VAL A 18 7.56 -14.57 -0.77
N ILE A 19 7.64 -15.68 -1.53
CA ILE A 19 8.33 -15.68 -2.84
C ILE A 19 7.64 -14.71 -3.81
N ARG A 20 6.31 -14.73 -3.88
CA ARG A 20 5.56 -13.80 -4.75
C ARG A 20 5.84 -12.34 -4.40
N GLU A 21 5.83 -12.00 -3.13
CA GLU A 21 6.08 -10.64 -2.67
C GLU A 21 7.53 -10.21 -2.91
N TYR A 22 8.49 -11.12 -2.67
CA TYR A 22 9.90 -10.90 -2.98
C TYR A 22 10.10 -10.57 -4.47
N LEU A 23 9.55 -11.39 -5.35
CA LEU A 23 9.67 -11.21 -6.80
C LEU A 23 8.97 -9.92 -7.29
N ALA A 24 7.81 -9.59 -6.74
CA ALA A 24 7.05 -8.41 -7.15
C ALA A 24 7.80 -7.11 -6.88
N GLY A 25 8.35 -6.95 -5.67
CA GLY A 25 9.11 -5.76 -5.32
C GLY A 25 10.32 -5.56 -6.24
N HIS A 26 11.10 -6.62 -6.45
CA HIS A 26 12.26 -6.56 -7.36
C HIS A 26 11.87 -6.28 -8.82
N ALA A 27 10.79 -6.94 -9.31
CA ALA A 27 10.32 -6.73 -10.68
C ALA A 27 9.85 -5.29 -10.91
N LEU A 28 9.04 -4.74 -10.00
CA LEU A 28 8.55 -3.37 -10.13
C LEU A 28 9.67 -2.34 -10.07
N ASN A 29 10.62 -2.50 -9.15
CA ASN A 29 11.79 -1.62 -9.08
C ASN A 29 12.63 -1.68 -10.37
N ALA A 30 12.84 -2.89 -10.93
CA ALA A 30 13.55 -3.06 -12.21
C ALA A 30 12.81 -2.42 -13.39
N LEU A 31 11.47 -2.36 -13.34
CA LEU A 31 10.62 -1.67 -14.33
C LEU A 31 10.50 -0.16 -14.08
N GLY A 32 11.18 0.38 -13.08
CA GLY A 32 11.14 1.81 -12.73
C GLY A 32 9.85 2.26 -12.04
N VAL A 33 9.10 1.31 -11.48
CA VAL A 33 7.91 1.58 -10.66
C VAL A 33 8.33 1.69 -9.19
N PRO A 34 8.03 2.78 -8.47
CA PRO A 34 8.33 2.89 -7.06
C PRO A 34 7.72 1.73 -6.26
N SER A 35 8.54 1.04 -5.49
CA SER A 35 8.12 -0.16 -4.77
C SER A 35 8.98 -0.41 -3.55
N SER A 36 8.37 -0.97 -2.51
CA SER A 36 9.12 -1.63 -1.45
C SER A 36 10.01 -2.72 -2.03
N ASN A 37 11.09 -3.03 -1.33
CA ASN A 37 12.05 -4.05 -1.74
C ASN A 37 12.16 -5.12 -0.64
N SER A 38 12.89 -6.19 -0.92
CA SER A 38 13.12 -7.28 0.01
C SER A 38 14.60 -7.61 0.07
N VAL A 39 15.16 -7.67 1.28
CA VAL A 39 16.57 -8.05 1.48
C VAL A 39 16.73 -9.57 1.30
N GLY A 40 15.75 -10.34 1.76
CA GLY A 40 15.76 -11.79 1.69
C GLY A 40 14.61 -12.38 2.48
N PHE A 41 14.53 -13.69 2.48
CA PHE A 41 13.54 -14.43 3.27
C PHE A 41 14.13 -15.72 3.85
N THR A 42 13.48 -16.23 4.89
CA THR A 42 13.78 -17.50 5.51
C THR A 42 12.55 -18.41 5.45
N THR A 43 12.79 -19.70 5.45
CA THR A 43 11.76 -20.74 5.54
C THR A 43 11.76 -21.39 6.90
N SER A 44 10.64 -21.97 7.28
CA SER A 44 10.48 -22.73 8.51
C SER A 44 9.89 -24.11 8.17
N GLU A 45 10.36 -25.15 8.85
CA GLU A 45 9.75 -26.47 8.77
C GLU A 45 8.35 -26.52 9.43
N GLN A 46 8.00 -25.46 10.18
CA GLN A 46 6.68 -25.36 10.80
C GLN A 46 5.61 -25.16 9.72
N GLY A 47 4.68 -26.12 9.65
CA GLY A 47 3.53 -26.03 8.76
C GLY A 47 2.57 -24.89 9.16
N VAL A 48 2.02 -24.23 8.18
CA VAL A 48 0.99 -23.22 8.34
C VAL A 48 -0.25 -23.65 7.56
N GLN A 49 -1.38 -23.77 8.26
CA GLN A 49 -2.64 -24.18 7.62
C GLN A 49 -3.20 -23.05 6.77
N ARG A 50 -3.43 -23.34 5.50
CA ARG A 50 -4.16 -22.54 4.52
C ARG A 50 -5.20 -23.45 3.85
N GLU A 51 -5.38 -23.41 2.55
CA GLU A 51 -6.16 -24.41 1.82
C GLU A 51 -5.57 -25.82 2.01
N LYS A 52 -4.26 -25.88 2.11
CA LYS A 52 -3.47 -27.05 2.47
C LYS A 52 -2.38 -26.67 3.48
N LEU A 53 -1.72 -27.66 4.06
CA LEU A 53 -0.57 -27.41 4.92
C LEU A 53 0.60 -26.93 4.04
N GLU A 54 1.11 -25.74 4.33
CA GLU A 54 2.20 -25.10 3.58
C GLU A 54 3.36 -24.75 4.51
N LEU A 55 4.57 -24.63 3.96
CA LEU A 55 5.74 -24.19 4.72
C LEU A 55 5.59 -22.74 5.15
N GLY A 56 5.87 -22.47 6.42
CA GLY A 56 5.97 -21.13 6.93
C GLY A 56 7.21 -20.41 6.41
N ALA A 57 7.13 -19.11 6.27
CA ALA A 57 8.26 -18.27 5.88
C ALA A 57 8.17 -16.86 6.49
N MET A 58 9.29 -16.17 6.49
CA MET A 58 9.39 -14.77 6.92
C MET A 58 10.30 -14.04 5.95
N MET A 59 9.92 -12.79 5.60
CA MET A 59 10.66 -11.93 4.70
C MET A 59 11.06 -10.64 5.42
N LEU A 60 12.25 -10.14 5.14
CA LEU A 60 12.69 -8.82 5.53
C LEU A 60 12.42 -7.86 4.38
N ARG A 61 11.41 -7.01 4.55
CA ARG A 61 11.04 -5.95 3.62
C ARG A 61 11.75 -4.65 4.00
N THR A 62 12.18 -3.91 3.00
CA THR A 62 12.64 -2.53 3.11
C THR A 62 11.73 -1.61 2.29
N SER A 63 11.51 -0.41 2.80
CA SER A 63 10.75 0.64 2.12
C SER A 63 11.25 1.99 2.61
N ASP A 64 11.12 3.01 1.77
CA ASP A 64 11.30 4.40 2.14
C ASP A 64 10.30 4.86 3.20
N CYS A 65 9.10 4.27 3.19
CA CYS A 65 8.05 4.57 4.14
C CYS A 65 7.12 3.36 4.36
N HIS A 66 6.67 3.16 5.60
CA HIS A 66 5.62 2.19 5.93
C HIS A 66 4.33 2.87 6.44
N ILE A 67 4.27 4.20 6.43
CA ILE A 67 3.06 4.94 6.79
C ILE A 67 2.09 4.89 5.62
N ARG A 68 0.87 4.42 5.91
CA ARG A 68 -0.18 4.17 4.92
C ARG A 68 -1.32 5.17 5.09
N LEU A 69 -2.09 5.41 4.05
CA LEU A 69 -3.26 6.28 4.11
C LEU A 69 -4.24 5.84 5.21
N GLY A 70 -4.41 4.52 5.39
CA GLY A 70 -5.27 3.95 6.43
C GLY A 70 -4.86 4.26 7.87
N HIS A 71 -3.59 4.60 8.14
CA HIS A 71 -3.18 5.03 9.49
C HIS A 71 -3.87 6.33 9.90
N PHE A 72 -4.07 7.27 8.96
CA PHE A 72 -4.79 8.52 9.25
C PHE A 72 -6.26 8.27 9.58
N GLU A 73 -6.90 7.34 8.87
CA GLU A 73 -8.27 6.92 9.13
C GLU A 73 -8.39 6.30 10.53
N TRP A 74 -7.48 5.37 10.84
CA TRP A 74 -7.46 4.71 12.15
C TRP A 74 -7.24 5.70 13.29
N ILE A 75 -6.25 6.61 13.17
CA ILE A 75 -5.96 7.62 14.19
C ILE A 75 -7.15 8.56 14.35
N ASN A 76 -7.72 9.06 13.24
CA ASN A 76 -8.88 9.95 13.30
C ASN A 76 -10.10 9.29 13.98
N GLN A 77 -10.26 7.98 13.82
CA GLN A 77 -11.36 7.23 14.43
C GLN A 77 -11.17 6.94 15.92
N TYR A 78 -9.95 6.58 16.32
CA TYR A 78 -9.69 6.02 17.66
C TYR A 78 -8.89 6.93 18.59
N GLN A 79 -8.12 7.87 18.04
CA GLN A 79 -7.22 8.78 18.75
C GLN A 79 -7.13 10.14 18.03
N PRO A 80 -8.26 10.82 17.78
CA PRO A 80 -8.30 12.02 16.92
C PRO A 80 -7.41 13.15 17.41
N GLU A 81 -7.14 13.22 18.71
CA GLU A 81 -6.23 14.20 19.33
C GLU A 81 -4.78 14.07 18.82
N LEU A 82 -4.36 12.87 18.38
CA LEU A 82 -3.01 12.61 17.86
C LEU A 82 -2.88 12.91 16.37
N LEU A 83 -3.98 13.09 15.65
CA LEU A 83 -3.95 13.21 14.19
C LEU A 83 -3.08 14.38 13.72
N LYS A 84 -3.14 15.51 14.41
CA LYS A 84 -2.34 16.70 14.08
C LYS A 84 -0.84 16.43 14.25
N GLU A 85 -0.45 15.89 15.40
CA GLU A 85 0.94 15.57 15.69
C GLU A 85 1.47 14.49 14.73
N PHE A 86 0.69 13.44 14.47
CA PHE A 86 1.03 12.39 13.51
C PHE A 86 1.24 12.96 12.11
N THR A 87 0.33 13.83 11.64
CA THR A 87 0.46 14.48 10.32
C THR A 87 1.73 15.33 10.27
N GLN A 88 2.00 16.11 11.32
CA GLN A 88 3.23 16.91 11.43
C GLN A 88 4.48 16.04 11.33
N LYS A 89 4.52 14.89 12.03
CA LYS A 89 5.65 13.95 11.95
C LYS A 89 5.81 13.33 10.56
N CYS A 90 4.71 13.03 9.88
CA CYS A 90 4.76 12.55 8.49
C CYS A 90 5.41 13.57 7.56
N ILE A 91 5.09 14.87 7.73
CA ILE A 91 5.69 15.97 6.98
C ILE A 91 7.18 16.07 7.31
N GLU A 92 7.54 16.14 8.59
CA GLU A 92 8.94 16.28 9.04
C GLU A 92 9.84 15.14 8.51
N TRP A 93 9.34 13.91 8.49
CA TRP A 93 10.14 12.74 8.13
C TRP A 93 10.22 12.48 6.62
N HIS A 94 9.16 12.78 5.88
CA HIS A 94 9.05 12.34 4.48
C HIS A 94 8.92 13.50 3.49
N TYR A 95 8.52 14.69 3.94
CA TYR A 95 8.24 15.85 3.11
C TYR A 95 8.68 17.17 3.79
N PRO A 96 9.93 17.23 4.32
CA PRO A 96 10.37 18.41 5.10
C PRO A 96 10.26 19.72 4.31
N GLU A 97 10.36 19.66 2.98
CA GLU A 97 10.18 20.83 2.12
C GLU A 97 8.77 21.44 2.21
N CYS A 98 7.77 20.66 2.60
CA CYS A 98 6.41 21.18 2.76
C CYS A 98 6.27 22.11 3.99
N LEU A 99 7.21 22.06 4.93
CA LEU A 99 7.20 22.94 6.12
C LEU A 99 7.41 24.41 5.77
N GLU A 100 8.05 24.70 4.63
CA GLU A 100 8.32 26.04 4.14
C GLU A 100 7.11 26.66 3.39
N ALA A 101 6.08 25.85 3.12
CA ALA A 101 4.88 26.33 2.43
C ALA A 101 3.97 27.16 3.36
N GLU A 102 3.21 28.09 2.79
CA GLU A 102 2.19 28.87 3.52
C GLU A 102 1.19 27.96 4.25
N ASN A 103 0.81 26.84 3.60
CA ASN A 103 0.00 25.78 4.21
C ASN A 103 0.72 24.42 4.06
N PRO A 104 1.50 24.00 5.07
CA PRO A 104 2.26 22.74 5.03
C PRO A 104 1.40 21.50 4.81
N ILE A 105 0.19 21.46 5.37
CA ILE A 105 -0.72 20.31 5.25
C ILE A 105 -1.23 20.20 3.82
N LEU A 106 -1.59 21.31 3.19
CA LEU A 106 -2.03 21.33 1.79
C LEU A 106 -0.88 20.94 0.84
N ALA A 107 0.32 21.45 1.09
CA ALA A 107 1.52 21.08 0.34
C ALA A 107 1.82 19.58 0.44
N PHE A 108 1.78 19.04 1.65
CA PHE A 108 1.92 17.60 1.91
C PHE A 108 0.85 16.78 1.17
N ALA A 109 -0.42 17.16 1.30
CA ALA A 109 -1.51 16.48 0.63
C ALA A 109 -1.31 16.46 -0.90
N THR A 110 -0.88 17.58 -1.48
CA THR A 110 -0.57 17.69 -2.90
C THR A 110 0.53 16.73 -3.32
N LYS A 111 1.62 16.61 -2.54
CA LYS A 111 2.71 15.68 -2.81
C LYS A 111 2.27 14.22 -2.76
N VAL A 112 1.50 13.83 -1.74
CA VAL A 112 0.97 12.47 -1.61
C VAL A 112 0.09 12.11 -2.80
N ILE A 113 -0.80 13.02 -3.22
CA ILE A 113 -1.66 12.84 -4.40
C ILE A 113 -0.81 12.64 -5.66
N GLN A 114 0.17 13.50 -5.90
CA GLN A 114 1.04 13.43 -7.06
C GLN A 114 1.82 12.10 -7.11
N ASN A 115 2.43 11.71 -5.99
CA ASN A 115 3.21 10.47 -5.90
C ASN A 115 2.34 9.24 -6.11
N THR A 116 1.13 9.21 -5.52
CA THR A 116 0.17 8.11 -5.72
C THR A 116 -0.29 8.04 -7.18
N ALA A 117 -0.58 9.18 -7.82
CA ALA A 117 -0.98 9.23 -9.22
C ALA A 117 0.14 8.73 -10.14
N VAL A 118 1.39 9.13 -9.90
CA VAL A 118 2.57 8.66 -10.66
C VAL A 118 2.76 7.16 -10.49
N MET A 119 2.64 6.63 -9.28
CA MET A 119 2.75 5.20 -9.01
C MET A 119 1.69 4.41 -9.80
N ILE A 120 0.42 4.81 -9.72
CA ILE A 120 -0.67 4.13 -10.43
C ILE A 120 -0.51 4.25 -11.95
N ALA A 121 -0.09 5.41 -12.47
CA ALA A 121 0.20 5.57 -13.89
C ALA A 121 1.30 4.60 -14.35
N LYS A 122 2.35 4.41 -13.56
CA LYS A 122 3.40 3.43 -13.85
C LYS A 122 2.90 1.99 -13.80
N TRP A 123 1.98 1.63 -12.88
CA TRP A 123 1.33 0.32 -12.91
C TRP A 123 0.58 0.09 -14.23
N GLN A 124 -0.15 1.11 -14.70
CA GLN A 124 -0.87 1.04 -15.98
C GLN A 124 0.09 0.85 -17.16
N LEU A 125 1.26 1.48 -17.14
CA LEU A 125 2.25 1.36 -18.23
C LEU A 125 2.87 -0.03 -18.33
N VAL A 126 3.04 -0.74 -17.21
CA VAL A 126 3.69 -2.06 -17.17
C VAL A 126 2.69 -3.22 -17.10
N GLY A 127 1.39 -2.94 -17.22
CA GLY A 127 0.35 -3.97 -17.15
C GLY A 127 0.22 -4.65 -15.77
N PHE A 128 0.62 -3.94 -14.70
CA PHE A 128 0.53 -4.43 -13.33
C PHE A 128 -0.85 -4.15 -12.72
N ALA A 129 -1.46 -5.16 -12.11
CA ALA A 129 -2.65 -5.01 -11.28
C ALA A 129 -2.35 -5.41 -9.84
N HIS A 130 -2.56 -4.50 -8.92
CA HIS A 130 -2.31 -4.70 -7.49
C HIS A 130 -3.28 -5.72 -6.87
N GLY A 131 -4.56 -5.60 -7.22
CA GLY A 131 -5.63 -6.52 -6.81
C GLY A 131 -6.23 -6.28 -5.44
N VAL A 132 -5.64 -5.46 -4.56
CA VAL A 132 -6.20 -5.02 -3.26
C VAL A 132 -5.76 -3.60 -2.97
N MET A 133 -6.44 -2.64 -3.56
CA MET A 133 -6.13 -1.22 -3.40
C MET A 133 -7.03 -0.57 -2.35
N ASN A 134 -6.91 -0.97 -1.10
CA ASN A 134 -7.49 -0.23 0.02
C ASN A 134 -6.48 0.78 0.59
N THR A 135 -6.91 1.65 1.49
CA THR A 135 -6.05 2.67 2.12
C THR A 135 -4.91 2.08 2.94
N ASP A 136 -5.06 0.83 3.43
CA ASP A 136 -4.00 0.10 4.13
C ASP A 136 -2.88 -0.38 3.20
N ASN A 137 -3.09 -0.36 1.89
CA ASN A 137 -2.12 -0.83 0.89
C ASN A 137 -1.57 0.30 0.01
N LEU A 138 -1.80 1.55 0.40
CA LEU A 138 -1.23 2.74 -0.23
C LEU A 138 -0.45 3.53 0.80
N ASN A 139 0.85 3.71 0.58
CA ASN A 139 1.66 4.54 1.46
C ASN A 139 1.72 6.00 1.01
N ILE A 140 2.11 6.88 1.93
CA ILE A 140 2.15 8.31 1.68
C ILE A 140 3.23 8.74 0.68
N THR A 141 4.24 7.92 0.42
CA THR A 141 5.33 8.25 -0.52
C THR A 141 5.05 7.79 -1.96
N GLY A 142 3.96 7.06 -2.20
CA GLY A 142 3.64 6.52 -3.51
C GLY A 142 4.53 5.33 -3.90
N SER A 143 5.04 4.60 -2.92
CA SER A 143 5.77 3.35 -3.12
C SER A 143 4.81 2.17 -3.04
N THR A 144 4.86 1.26 -4.00
CA THR A 144 4.02 0.07 -4.04
C THR A 144 4.40 -0.89 -2.92
N LEU A 145 3.40 -1.42 -2.21
CA LEU A 145 3.61 -2.39 -1.13
C LEU A 145 2.45 -3.38 -1.01
N ASP A 146 2.66 -4.47 -0.26
CA ASP A 146 1.64 -5.51 0.02
C ASP A 146 1.16 -6.26 -1.22
N PHE A 147 2.05 -7.06 -1.78
CA PHE A 147 1.84 -7.82 -3.00
C PHE A 147 1.10 -9.15 -2.75
N GLY A 148 -0.17 -9.09 -2.32
CA GLY A 148 -1.01 -10.27 -2.11
C GLY A 148 -1.41 -10.90 -3.44
N PRO A 149 -2.59 -10.59 -3.99
CA PRO A 149 -3.10 -11.20 -5.22
C PRO A 149 -2.64 -10.48 -6.50
N TYR A 150 -1.52 -9.75 -6.49
CA TYR A 150 -1.04 -9.00 -7.64
C TYR A 150 -0.82 -9.87 -8.88
N GLY A 151 -0.74 -9.25 -10.04
CA GLY A 151 -0.30 -9.91 -11.27
C GLY A 151 0.06 -8.93 -12.37
N PHE A 152 0.76 -9.46 -13.39
CA PHE A 152 1.04 -8.78 -14.64
C PHE A 152 0.20 -9.39 -15.74
N MET A 153 -0.40 -8.56 -16.60
CA MET A 153 -1.18 -9.04 -17.73
C MET A 153 -0.26 -9.53 -18.85
N GLU A 154 -0.55 -10.71 -19.42
CA GLU A 154 0.10 -11.18 -20.64
C GLU A 154 -0.40 -10.45 -21.90
N ARG A 155 -1.67 -10.04 -21.88
CA ARG A 155 -2.33 -9.29 -22.95
C ARG A 155 -3.21 -8.22 -22.35
N PHE A 156 -3.35 -7.09 -23.04
CA PHE A 156 -4.21 -6.02 -22.56
C PHE A 156 -5.67 -6.48 -22.42
N ARG A 157 -6.15 -6.42 -21.17
CA ARG A 157 -7.53 -6.74 -20.79
C ARG A 157 -7.99 -5.74 -19.73
N PRO A 158 -8.74 -4.70 -20.12
CA PRO A 158 -9.18 -3.66 -19.18
C PRO A 158 -9.91 -4.22 -17.96
N ASN A 159 -10.75 -5.22 -18.15
CA ASN A 159 -11.55 -5.85 -17.07
C ASN A 159 -10.82 -7.01 -16.36
N TRP A 160 -9.51 -7.13 -16.53
CA TRP A 160 -8.78 -8.22 -15.89
C TRP A 160 -8.78 -8.07 -14.37
N ILE A 161 -9.05 -9.20 -13.70
CA ILE A 161 -9.09 -9.34 -12.24
C ILE A 161 -8.11 -10.45 -11.87
N ASN A 162 -7.19 -10.16 -10.96
CA ASN A 162 -6.23 -11.12 -10.41
C ASN A 162 -6.57 -11.57 -8.99
N ASN A 163 -7.51 -10.90 -8.33
CA ASN A 163 -7.96 -11.23 -7.00
C ASN A 163 -9.25 -12.05 -7.05
N HIS A 164 -9.17 -13.35 -6.77
CA HIS A 164 -10.31 -14.27 -6.80
C HIS A 164 -11.37 -13.96 -5.74
N SER A 165 -11.06 -13.20 -4.69
CA SER A 165 -12.02 -12.76 -3.68
C SER A 165 -12.68 -11.41 -4.00
N ASP A 166 -12.32 -10.77 -5.11
CA ASP A 166 -12.96 -9.55 -5.59
C ASP A 166 -14.20 -9.85 -6.45
N TYR A 167 -15.25 -10.33 -5.80
CA TYR A 167 -16.52 -10.71 -6.48
C TYR A 167 -17.23 -9.54 -7.14
N ASN A 168 -16.93 -8.31 -6.74
CA ASN A 168 -17.57 -7.10 -7.27
C ASN A 168 -16.73 -6.42 -8.37
N ALA A 169 -15.64 -7.03 -8.79
CA ALA A 169 -14.74 -6.47 -9.80
C ALA A 169 -14.23 -5.05 -9.47
N ARG A 170 -14.10 -4.74 -8.18
CA ARG A 170 -13.67 -3.43 -7.68
C ARG A 170 -12.27 -3.09 -8.16
N TYR A 171 -11.35 -4.08 -8.12
CA TYR A 171 -9.93 -3.92 -8.38
C TYR A 171 -9.51 -4.41 -9.77
N THR A 172 -10.40 -4.25 -10.79
CA THR A 172 -10.00 -4.48 -12.17
C THR A 172 -8.85 -3.56 -12.57
N TYR A 173 -8.04 -4.01 -13.54
CA TYR A 173 -6.92 -3.22 -14.03
C TYR A 173 -7.32 -1.78 -14.42
N GLN A 174 -8.39 -1.61 -15.20
CA GLN A 174 -8.85 -0.29 -15.61
C GLN A 174 -9.39 0.58 -14.49
N ASN A 175 -9.83 -0.02 -13.37
CA ASN A 175 -10.38 0.71 -12.25
C ASN A 175 -9.31 1.26 -11.30
N GLN A 176 -8.05 0.87 -11.44
CA GLN A 176 -6.98 1.28 -10.52
C GLN A 176 -6.89 2.80 -10.34
N PRO A 177 -6.96 3.65 -11.39
CA PRO A 177 -6.96 5.10 -11.22
C PRO A 177 -8.15 5.61 -10.42
N SER A 178 -9.36 5.10 -10.69
CA SER A 178 -10.59 5.50 -9.98
C SER A 178 -10.56 5.08 -8.51
N ILE A 179 -10.04 3.89 -8.21
CA ILE A 179 -9.88 3.41 -6.83
C ILE A 179 -8.80 4.21 -6.11
N GLY A 180 -7.70 4.55 -6.78
CA GLY A 180 -6.69 5.45 -6.22
C GLY A 180 -7.27 6.81 -5.86
N HIS A 181 -8.05 7.40 -6.75
CA HIS A 181 -8.77 8.66 -6.49
C HIS A 181 -9.72 8.53 -5.27
N TRP A 182 -10.50 7.46 -5.19
CA TRP A 182 -11.40 7.21 -4.06
C TRP A 182 -10.65 7.08 -2.73
N ASN A 183 -9.52 6.38 -2.70
CA ASN A 183 -8.68 6.24 -1.50
C ASN A 183 -8.09 7.59 -1.06
N LEU A 184 -7.61 8.39 -2.02
CA LEU A 184 -7.08 9.72 -1.74
C LEU A 184 -8.18 10.66 -1.22
N TRP A 185 -9.39 10.59 -1.78
CA TRP A 185 -10.53 11.35 -1.29
C TRP A 185 -10.85 11.01 0.17
N ASN A 186 -10.94 9.72 0.51
CA ASN A 186 -11.19 9.29 1.89
C ASN A 186 -10.07 9.74 2.83
N TRP A 187 -8.83 9.62 2.41
CA TRP A 187 -7.70 10.09 3.19
C TRP A 187 -7.72 11.60 3.41
N LEU A 188 -7.99 12.40 2.39
CA LEU A 188 -8.09 13.86 2.48
C LEU A 188 -9.17 14.31 3.47
N ASN A 189 -10.29 13.62 3.55
CA ASN A 189 -11.34 13.93 4.52
C ASN A 189 -10.83 13.88 5.98
N ASN A 190 -9.79 13.10 6.26
CA ASN A 190 -9.17 13.09 7.57
C ASN A 190 -8.26 14.32 7.80
N LEU A 191 -7.76 14.95 6.76
CA LEU A 191 -6.89 16.12 6.86
C LEU A 191 -7.65 17.46 6.88
N ILE A 192 -8.86 17.52 6.35
CA ILE A 192 -9.68 18.75 6.28
C ILE A 192 -9.76 19.45 7.64
N PRO A 193 -10.02 18.78 8.78
CA PRO A 193 -10.09 19.43 10.07
C PRO A 193 -8.78 20.08 10.53
N LEU A 194 -7.66 19.70 9.94
CA LEU A 194 -6.32 20.17 10.30
C LEU A 194 -5.85 21.35 9.44
N ALA A 195 -6.40 21.48 8.24
CA ALA A 195 -6.08 22.55 7.30
C ALA A 195 -7.11 23.66 7.47
N PRO A 196 -6.77 24.80 8.11
CA PRO A 196 -7.67 25.96 8.09
C PRO A 196 -7.84 26.39 6.63
N ILE A 197 -9.08 26.33 6.16
CA ILE A 197 -9.51 26.87 4.85
C ILE A 197 -9.66 28.36 4.99
#